data_71d2a8f6246804bfda3bd73789272681
#
_entry.id   71d2a8f6246804bfda3bd73789272681
#
_cell.length_a   1.000
_cell.length_b   1.000
_cell.length_c   1.000
_cell.angle_alpha   90.00
_cell.angle_beta   90.00
_cell.angle_gamma   90.00
#
_symmetry.space_group_name_H-M   'P 1'
#
loop_
_entity.id
_entity.type
_entity.pdbx_description
1 polymer ?
#
loop_
_entity_poly.entity_id
_entity_poly.type
_entity_poly.pdbx_seq_one_letter_code
_entity_poly.pdbx_strand_id
1 'polypeptide(L)'
;LEGKHRIMPKFGRSSRKRLETCEDKLQLLFNEVVKYFDCSVLVGFRGRDEQNTAYESGHSKVKWPNGKHNKKPSDAVDVAPYPIDWEDRERFIYFGGFVMGIAFSMGIPLRWGGDWDNDTQLSNNKFDDLXXXXF
;
A
#
# COMPACT_ATOMS: atom_id res chain seq x y z
N LEU A 1 6.95 26.20 13.26
CA LEU A 1 6.74 25.97 11.88
C LEU A 1 5.78 26.97 11.29
N GLU A 2 6.16 27.51 10.21
CA GLU A 2 5.38 28.54 9.58
C GLU A 2 4.25 28.03 8.73
N GLY A 3 3.86 26.83 8.85
CA GLY A 3 3.02 26.14 7.92
C GLY A 3 1.59 26.61 7.79
N LYS A 4 1.33 27.84 8.10
CA LYS A 4 -0.02 28.36 8.04
C LYS A 4 -0.66 28.27 6.66
N HIS A 5 0.14 28.23 5.61
CA HIS A 5 -0.39 28.08 4.26
C HIS A 5 -0.14 26.71 3.68
N ARG A 6 0.26 25.79 4.53
CA ARG A 6 0.52 24.44 4.09
C ARG A 6 -0.77 23.77 3.64
N ILE A 7 -0.72 23.21 2.46
CA ILE A 7 -1.85 22.47 1.93
C ILE A 7 -1.56 21.00 2.13
N MET A 8 -2.45 20.33 2.87
CA MET A 8 -2.27 18.90 3.10
C MET A 8 -2.53 18.15 1.80
N PRO A 9 -1.68 17.18 1.48
CA PRO A 9 -1.91 16.39 0.26
C PRO A 9 -3.23 15.66 0.34
N LYS A 10 -3.80 15.39 -0.82
CA LYS A 10 -4.95 14.50 -0.90
C LYS A 10 -4.86 13.69 -2.18
N PHE A 11 -5.62 12.59 -2.20
CA PHE A 11 -5.61 11.71 -3.35
C PHE A 11 -6.27 12.35 -4.55
N GLY A 12 -5.69 12.11 -5.72
CA GLY A 12 -6.34 12.45 -6.97
C GLY A 12 -7.42 11.44 -7.31
N ARG A 13 -8.06 11.65 -8.46
CA ARG A 13 -9.19 10.82 -8.85
C ARG A 13 -8.87 9.34 -8.98
N SER A 14 -7.77 9.02 -9.65
CA SER A 14 -7.43 7.62 -9.88
C SER A 14 -7.13 6.91 -8.56
N SER A 15 -6.36 7.56 -7.69
CA SER A 15 -6.06 6.96 -6.40
C SER A 15 -7.32 6.76 -5.57
N ARG A 16 -8.21 7.75 -5.57
CA ARG A 16 -9.47 7.62 -4.84
C ARG A 16 -10.28 6.44 -5.34
N LYS A 17 -10.41 6.30 -6.65
CA LYS A 17 -11.19 5.21 -7.20
C LYS A 17 -10.62 3.86 -6.83
N ARG A 18 -9.29 3.75 -6.89
CA ARG A 18 -8.65 2.49 -6.53
C ARG A 18 -8.81 2.18 -5.05
N LEU A 19 -8.64 3.18 -4.22
CA LEU A 19 -8.78 2.98 -2.77
C LEU A 19 -10.20 2.58 -2.40
N GLU A 20 -11.19 3.09 -3.11
CA GLU A 20 -12.59 2.77 -2.83
C GLU A 20 -12.91 1.30 -3.07
N THR A 21 -12.07 0.57 -3.79
CA THR A 21 -12.29 -0.86 -3.99
C THR A 21 -11.76 -1.70 -2.84
N CYS A 22 -11.15 -1.07 -1.85
CA CYS A 22 -10.51 -1.78 -0.75
C CYS A 22 -11.41 -1.83 0.49
N GLU A 23 -11.07 -2.74 1.38
CA GLU A 23 -11.69 -2.85 2.70
C GLU A 23 -11.73 -1.49 3.39
N ASP A 24 -12.78 -1.28 4.20
CA ASP A 24 -12.96 0.00 4.87
C ASP A 24 -11.75 0.42 5.70
N LYS A 25 -11.13 -0.52 6.40
CA LYS A 25 -9.98 -0.17 7.23
C LYS A 25 -8.80 0.31 6.42
N LEU A 26 -8.62 -0.25 5.22
CA LEU A 26 -7.57 0.26 4.34
C LEU A 26 -7.90 1.68 3.86
N GLN A 27 -9.17 1.94 3.59
CA GLN A 27 -9.57 3.28 3.18
C GLN A 27 -9.33 4.29 4.31
N LEU A 28 -9.74 3.93 5.53
CA LEU A 28 -9.51 4.81 6.67
C LEU A 28 -8.04 5.10 6.86
N LEU A 29 -7.23 4.05 6.78
CA LEU A 29 -5.81 4.18 6.99
C LEU A 29 -5.17 5.13 5.99
N PHE A 30 -5.40 4.90 4.71
CA PHE A 30 -4.68 5.69 3.70
C PHE A 30 -5.24 7.08 3.53
N ASN A 31 -6.52 7.29 3.86
CA ASN A 31 -7.03 8.65 3.92
C ASN A 31 -6.38 9.43 5.06
N GLU A 32 -5.94 8.75 6.10
CA GLU A 32 -5.16 9.41 7.15
C GLU A 32 -3.73 9.63 6.73
N VAL A 33 -3.10 8.60 6.17
CA VAL A 33 -1.68 8.67 5.76
C VAL A 33 -1.43 9.82 4.80
N VAL A 34 -2.30 9.96 3.79
CA VAL A 34 -2.03 10.93 2.72
C VAL A 34 -2.00 12.37 3.22
N LYS A 35 -2.65 12.65 4.33
CA LYS A 35 -2.61 14.00 4.91
C LYS A 35 -1.20 14.43 5.27
N TYR A 36 -0.35 13.47 5.61
CA TYR A 36 0.99 13.77 6.13
C TYR A 36 2.10 13.31 5.21
N PHE A 37 1.84 12.38 4.34
CA PHE A 37 2.83 11.81 3.46
C PHE A 37 2.19 11.57 2.10
N ASP A 38 2.51 12.42 1.14
CA ASP A 38 1.86 12.35 -0.18
C ASP A 38 2.13 10.99 -0.83
N CYS A 39 1.10 10.40 -1.38
CA CYS A 39 1.22 9.06 -1.95
C CYS A 39 0.13 8.82 -2.98
N SER A 40 0.33 7.78 -3.78
CA SER A 40 -0.61 7.38 -4.83
C SER A 40 -1.00 5.93 -4.64
N VAL A 41 -2.29 5.64 -4.78
CA VAL A 41 -2.76 4.26 -4.74
C VAL A 41 -2.65 3.70 -6.14
N LEU A 42 -1.93 2.60 -6.27
CA LEU A 42 -1.65 2.00 -7.57
C LEU A 42 -2.57 0.84 -7.91
N VAL A 43 -2.91 0.02 -6.92
CA VAL A 43 -3.76 -1.16 -7.12
C VAL A 43 -4.61 -1.36 -5.88
N GLY A 44 -5.92 -1.47 -6.08
CA GLY A 44 -6.82 -1.95 -5.05
C GLY A 44 -7.30 -3.35 -5.43
N PHE A 45 -8.58 -3.47 -5.79
CA PHE A 45 -9.09 -4.73 -6.30
C PHE A 45 -8.44 -5.07 -7.64
N ARG A 46 -8.10 -6.32 -7.81
CA ARG A 46 -7.50 -6.81 -9.05
C ARG A 46 -8.32 -7.99 -9.54
N GLY A 47 -8.82 -7.90 -10.78
CA GLY A 47 -9.64 -8.96 -11.35
C GLY A 47 -8.82 -10.13 -11.88
N ARG A 48 -9.55 -11.11 -12.46
CA ARG A 48 -8.91 -12.35 -12.89
C ARG A 48 -7.80 -12.15 -13.91
N ASP A 49 -8.10 -11.42 -14.97
CA ASP A 49 -7.11 -11.26 -16.05
C ASP A 49 -5.89 -10.50 -15.56
N GLU A 50 -6.12 -9.44 -14.78
CA GLU A 50 -5.02 -8.65 -14.24
C GLU A 50 -4.18 -9.47 -13.26
N GLN A 51 -4.83 -10.29 -12.43
CA GLN A 51 -4.10 -11.10 -11.48
C GLN A 51 -3.25 -12.15 -12.18
N ASN A 52 -3.81 -12.80 -13.19
CA ASN A 52 -3.06 -13.83 -13.89
C ASN A 52 -1.93 -13.22 -14.70
N THR A 53 -2.13 -12.02 -15.25
CA THR A 53 -1.04 -11.32 -15.92
C THR A 53 0.08 -11.00 -14.93
N ALA A 54 -0.27 -10.53 -13.74
CA ALA A 54 0.73 -10.23 -12.72
C ALA A 54 1.51 -11.48 -12.33
N TYR A 55 0.80 -12.61 -12.21
CA TYR A 55 1.46 -13.86 -11.88
C TYR A 55 2.43 -14.28 -12.98
N GLU A 56 1.98 -14.21 -14.22
CA GLU A 56 2.80 -14.67 -15.34
C GLU A 56 4.02 -13.78 -15.57
N SER A 57 3.92 -12.50 -15.24
CA SER A 57 5.03 -11.57 -15.40
C SER A 57 5.95 -11.51 -14.19
N GLY A 58 5.66 -12.28 -13.15
CA GLY A 58 6.50 -12.33 -11.96
C GLY A 58 6.20 -11.27 -10.92
N HIS A 59 5.15 -10.46 -11.12
CA HIS A 59 4.80 -9.42 -10.16
C HIS A 59 3.94 -9.95 -9.02
N SER A 60 3.42 -11.15 -9.15
CA SER A 60 2.66 -11.79 -8.09
C SER A 60 3.07 -13.23 -7.96
N LYS A 61 2.97 -13.76 -6.75
CA LYS A 61 3.28 -15.14 -6.46
C LYS A 61 2.06 -16.05 -6.56
N VAL A 62 0.88 -15.48 -6.74
CA VAL A 62 -0.36 -16.27 -6.76
C VAL A 62 -1.21 -15.94 -7.96
N LYS A 63 -2.00 -16.93 -8.37
CA LYS A 63 -2.96 -16.77 -9.46
C LYS A 63 -4.33 -16.44 -8.89
N TRP A 64 -5.17 -15.87 -9.75
CA TRP A 64 -6.59 -15.70 -9.44
C TRP A 64 -7.23 -17.05 -9.07
N PRO A 65 -8.05 -17.12 -8.07
CA PRO A 65 -8.55 -16.05 -7.20
C PRO A 65 -7.90 -16.00 -5.83
N ASN A 66 -6.66 -16.42 -5.73
CA ASN A 66 -6.02 -16.66 -4.44
C ASN A 66 -5.27 -15.45 -3.89
N GLY A 67 -5.22 -14.34 -4.63
CA GLY A 67 -4.54 -13.14 -4.16
C GLY A 67 -5.41 -12.33 -3.22
N LYS A 68 -4.78 -11.61 -2.31
CA LYS A 68 -5.54 -10.74 -1.42
C LYS A 68 -6.13 -9.54 -2.13
N HIS A 69 -5.55 -9.15 -3.27
CA HIS A 69 -6.14 -8.12 -4.14
C HIS A 69 -7.40 -8.63 -4.84
N ASN A 70 -7.64 -9.93 -4.83
CA ASN A 70 -8.73 -10.54 -5.58
C ASN A 70 -10.03 -10.62 -4.81
N LYS A 71 -9.98 -10.36 -3.53
CA LYS A 71 -11.19 -10.30 -2.72
C LYS A 71 -11.89 -8.97 -2.98
N LYS A 72 -13.20 -8.95 -2.81
CA LYS A 72 -13.98 -7.74 -3.06
C LYS A 72 -14.87 -7.49 -1.84
N PRO A 73 -14.61 -6.43 -1.08
CA PRO A 73 -13.54 -5.43 -1.24
C PRO A 73 -12.16 -6.01 -0.98
N SER A 74 -11.17 -5.38 -1.57
CA SER A 74 -9.82 -5.92 -1.55
C SER A 74 -9.19 -5.88 -0.15
N ASP A 75 -8.49 -6.96 0.20
CA ASP A 75 -7.74 -7.03 1.45
C ASP A 75 -6.32 -6.51 1.30
N ALA A 76 -5.92 -6.13 0.09
CA ALA A 76 -4.58 -5.64 -0.19
C ALA A 76 -4.63 -4.37 -1.00
N VAL A 77 -3.61 -3.56 -0.85
CA VAL A 77 -3.48 -2.31 -1.60
C VAL A 77 -2.01 -2.07 -1.87
N ASP A 78 -1.72 -1.56 -3.06
CA ASP A 78 -0.37 -1.12 -3.40
C ASP A 78 -0.36 0.39 -3.43
N VAL A 79 0.55 0.99 -2.67
CA VAL A 79 0.65 2.43 -2.55
C VAL A 79 2.12 2.84 -2.65
N ALA A 80 2.38 3.91 -3.36
CA ALA A 80 3.76 4.42 -3.51
C ALA A 80 3.84 5.86 -3.06
N PRO A 81 4.95 6.25 -2.41
CA PRO A 81 5.12 7.66 -2.07
C PRO A 81 5.22 8.50 -3.33
N TYR A 82 4.66 9.71 -3.28
CA TYR A 82 4.62 10.60 -4.43
C TYR A 82 5.61 11.75 -4.24
N PRO A 83 6.33 12.16 -5.25
CA PRO A 83 6.37 11.60 -6.61
C PRO A 83 7.08 10.25 -6.63
N ILE A 84 6.60 9.38 -7.51
CA ILE A 84 7.06 7.99 -7.52
C ILE A 84 8.44 7.89 -8.17
N ASP A 85 9.38 7.33 -7.44
CA ASP A 85 10.72 7.05 -7.97
C ASP A 85 11.05 5.62 -7.55
N TRP A 86 10.91 4.70 -8.49
CA TRP A 86 11.09 3.28 -8.19
C TRP A 86 12.51 2.93 -7.78
N GLU A 87 13.47 3.81 -8.06
CA GLU A 87 14.87 3.59 -7.69
C GLU A 87 15.16 4.00 -6.24
N ASP A 88 14.26 4.73 -5.62
CA ASP A 88 14.50 5.27 -4.28
C ASP A 88 13.96 4.31 -3.23
N ARG A 89 14.68 3.22 -3.03
CA ARG A 89 14.25 2.18 -2.10
C ARG A 89 14.12 2.69 -0.68
N GLU A 90 15.03 3.58 -0.27
CA GLU A 90 14.98 4.10 1.10
C GLU A 90 13.71 4.88 1.36
N ARG A 91 13.25 5.63 0.37
CA ARG A 91 12.02 6.39 0.55
C ARG A 91 10.82 5.48 0.67
N PHE A 92 10.80 4.39 -0.10
CA PHE A 92 9.74 3.39 0.04
C PHE A 92 9.75 2.76 1.44
N ILE A 93 10.93 2.48 1.96
CA ILE A 93 11.03 1.89 3.30
C ILE A 93 10.57 2.88 4.36
N TYR A 94 10.98 4.14 4.23
CA TYR A 94 10.54 5.17 5.15
C TYR A 94 9.01 5.30 5.13
N PHE A 95 8.45 5.34 3.93
CA PHE A 95 7.01 5.43 3.76
C PHE A 95 6.32 4.22 4.40
N GLY A 96 6.82 3.02 4.12
CA GLY A 96 6.23 1.81 4.70
C GLY A 96 6.23 1.82 6.21
N GLY A 97 7.33 2.26 6.81
CA GLY A 97 7.39 2.37 8.26
C GLY A 97 6.40 3.38 8.79
N PHE A 98 6.26 4.51 8.09
CA PHE A 98 5.29 5.52 8.49
C PHE A 98 3.87 4.95 8.45
N VAL A 99 3.54 4.24 7.37
CA VAL A 99 2.22 3.63 7.24
C VAL A 99 1.97 2.63 8.37
N MET A 100 2.97 1.79 8.67
CA MET A 100 2.80 0.81 9.72
C MET A 100 2.58 1.48 11.08
N GLY A 101 3.27 2.58 11.33
CA GLY A 101 3.08 3.30 12.58
C GLY A 101 1.69 3.89 12.70
N ILE A 102 1.18 4.48 11.62
CA ILE A 102 -0.17 5.02 11.64
C ILE A 102 -1.20 3.89 11.83
N ALA A 103 -1.00 2.77 11.12
CA ALA A 103 -1.90 1.64 11.26
C ALA A 103 -1.93 1.14 12.69
N PHE A 104 -0.75 1.03 13.31
CA PHE A 104 -0.67 0.60 14.70
C PHE A 104 -1.45 1.53 15.61
N SER A 105 -1.29 2.83 15.40
CA SER A 105 -1.98 3.81 16.25
C SER A 105 -3.48 3.77 16.06
N MET A 106 -3.95 3.34 14.89
CA MET A 106 -5.39 3.22 14.61
C MET A 106 -5.95 1.85 14.96
N GLY A 107 -5.12 0.94 15.45
CA GLY A 107 -5.55 -0.40 15.78
C GLY A 107 -5.86 -1.26 14.57
N ILE A 108 -5.21 -0.99 13.46
CA ILE A 108 -5.45 -1.73 12.22
C ILE A 108 -4.35 -2.77 12.05
N PRO A 109 -4.70 -4.07 12.01
CA PRO A 109 -3.69 -5.12 11.85
C PRO A 109 -3.26 -5.22 10.40
N LEU A 110 -2.12 -4.63 10.10
CA LEU A 110 -1.63 -4.53 8.74
C LEU A 110 -0.32 -5.28 8.61
N ARG A 111 -0.10 -5.84 7.44
CA ARG A 111 1.17 -6.44 7.08
C ARG A 111 1.71 -5.74 5.86
N TRP A 112 2.99 -5.45 5.87
CA TRP A 112 3.64 -4.68 4.81
C TRP A 112 4.66 -5.56 4.10
N GLY A 113 4.77 -5.37 2.79
CA GLY A 113 5.66 -6.18 1.96
C GLY A 113 7.14 -6.00 2.23
N GLY A 114 7.54 -4.99 3.02
CA GLY A 114 8.92 -4.85 3.46
C GLY A 114 9.19 -5.60 4.74
N ASP A 115 8.15 -6.15 5.37
CA ASP A 115 8.30 -6.87 6.63
C ASP A 115 7.14 -7.84 6.78
N TRP A 116 7.16 -8.90 5.93
CA TRP A 116 6.03 -9.81 5.84
C TRP A 116 5.71 -10.52 7.14
N ASP A 117 6.71 -10.80 7.96
CA ASP A 117 6.49 -11.55 9.18
C ASP A 117 6.35 -10.67 10.41
N ASN A 118 6.29 -9.34 10.21
CA ASN A 118 6.08 -8.38 11.30
C ASN A 118 7.11 -8.50 12.42
N ASP A 119 8.36 -8.81 12.07
CA ASP A 119 9.39 -8.95 13.10
C ASP A 119 10.26 -7.70 13.23
N THR A 120 9.92 -6.65 12.52
CA THR A 120 10.62 -5.37 12.48
C THR A 120 12.03 -5.45 11.90
N GLN A 121 12.32 -6.53 11.18
CA GLN A 121 13.58 -6.74 10.49
C GLN A 121 13.35 -6.76 9.00
N LEU A 122 14.12 -5.98 8.26
CA LEU A 122 13.95 -5.93 6.81
C LEU A 122 14.78 -7.00 6.10
N SER A 123 15.90 -7.38 6.69
CA SER A 123 16.90 -8.15 5.98
C SER A 123 16.56 -9.63 5.85
N ASN A 124 15.58 -10.12 6.58
CA ASN A 124 15.27 -11.56 6.56
C ASN A 124 14.09 -11.92 5.68
N ASN A 125 13.61 -11.00 4.86
CA ASN A 125 12.53 -11.31 3.93
C ASN A 125 13.08 -11.95 2.68
N LYS A 126 12.38 -12.98 2.21
CA LYS A 126 12.77 -13.64 0.97
C LYS A 126 12.24 -12.94 -0.25
N PHE A 127 11.15 -12.19 -0.08
CA PHE A 127 10.49 -11.49 -1.18
C PHE A 127 9.92 -10.19 -0.64
N ASP A 128 10.46 -9.09 -1.12
CA ASP A 128 10.00 -7.75 -0.74
C ASP A 128 9.00 -7.23 -1.75
N ASP A 129 7.94 -6.61 -1.24
CA ASP A 129 7.02 -5.85 -2.08
C ASP A 129 6.71 -4.58 -1.32
N LEU A 130 7.57 -3.65 -1.48
CA LEU A 130 7.52 -2.43 -0.68
C LEU A 130 6.26 -1.60 -0.91
N UNK A 131 5.47 -1.96 -1.79
CA UNK A 131 4.28 -1.25 -2.07
C UNK A 131 3.09 -1.87 -1.50
N UNK A 132 3.14 -3.16 -0.99
CA UNK A 132 1.99 -3.79 -0.57
C UNK A 132 1.81 -3.72 0.89
N UNK A 133 0.70 -3.67 1.19
CA UNK A 133 0.15 -3.66 2.45
C UNK A 133 -1.05 -4.50 2.39
N UNK A 134 -1.11 -5.54 3.24
CA UNK A 134 -2.17 -6.45 3.23
C UNK A 134 -2.60 -6.74 4.62
N PHE A 135 -3.81 -7.53 4.67
CA PHE A 135 -4.32 -7.98 5.99
C PHE A 135 -3.86 -9.39 6.31
#